data_eddd27dc6aa6b967a83b25fb9e7921a8
#
_entry.id   eddd27dc6aa6b967a83b25fb9e7921a8
#
_cell.length_a   1.000
_cell.length_b   1.000
_cell.length_c   1.000
_cell.angle_alpha   90.00
_cell.angle_beta   90.00
_cell.angle_gamma   90.00
#
_symmetry.space_group_name_H-M   'P 1'
#
loop_
_entity.id
_entity.type
_entity.pdbx_description
1 polymer ?
#
loop_
_entity_poly.entity_id
_entity_poly.type
_entity_poly.pdbx_seq_one_letter_code
_entity_poly.pdbx_strand_id
1 'polypeptide(L)'
;VKRLLIYGCLLVVLTGAMWSFGQVRLAAFEIRNEGSDFIITWSTEIEEDVRAFEIQRRTTSSNDQFVKIHTISGQGPGQSYSYRDSQVFKSSSDRLDYRLDVVYENGVREAIRDESMNFTSTAVRRTWGSLKAMFQ
;
A
#
# COMPACT_ATOMS: atom_id res chain seq x y z
N VAL A 1 5.35 19.18 54.29
CA VAL A 1 6.22 18.34 53.45
C VAL A 1 5.43 17.21 52.78
N LYS A 2 4.61 16.46 53.51
CA LYS A 2 3.80 15.38 52.94
C LYS A 2 2.78 15.85 51.87
N ARG A 3 2.17 17.04 52.04
CA ARG A 3 1.24 17.63 51.07
C ARG A 3 1.94 18.10 49.79
N LEU A 4 3.16 18.63 49.89
CA LEU A 4 3.97 19.02 48.73
C LEU A 4 4.37 17.82 47.86
N LEU A 5 4.70 16.67 48.50
CA LEU A 5 5.02 15.43 47.80
C LEU A 5 3.82 14.85 47.01
N ILE A 6 2.60 14.98 47.59
CA ILE A 6 1.36 14.51 46.91
C ILE A 6 1.07 15.35 45.69
N TYR A 7 1.25 16.67 45.73
CA TYR A 7 1.06 17.56 44.58
C TYR A 7 2.13 17.34 43.51
N GLY A 8 3.37 17.04 43.89
CA GLY A 8 4.46 16.69 42.98
C GLY A 8 4.18 15.40 42.21
N CYS A 9 3.68 14.35 42.89
CA CYS A 9 3.27 13.11 42.23
C CYS A 9 2.03 13.29 41.31
N LEU A 10 1.07 14.14 41.70
CA LEU A 10 -0.10 14.40 40.88
C LEU A 10 0.27 15.12 39.58
N LEU A 11 1.26 16.03 39.64
CA LEU A 11 1.72 16.80 38.49
C LEU A 11 2.50 15.91 37.48
N VAL A 12 3.23 14.90 37.96
CA VAL A 12 3.92 13.92 37.12
C VAL A 12 2.96 13.00 36.41
N VAL A 13 1.82 12.67 37.00
CA VAL A 13 0.79 11.84 36.38
C VAL A 13 0.03 12.57 35.26
N LEU A 14 -0.06 13.92 35.37
CA LEU A 14 -0.73 14.72 34.33
C LEU A 14 0.14 15.00 33.09
N THR A 15 1.44 14.77 33.15
CA THR A 15 2.32 14.76 31.98
C THR A 15 2.33 13.39 31.28
N GLY A 16 1.19 12.70 31.28
CA GLY A 16 0.99 11.49 30.48
C GLY A 16 1.37 11.80 29.04
N ALA A 17 2.48 11.21 28.58
CA ALA A 17 2.92 11.35 27.21
C ALA A 17 1.74 11.04 26.31
N MET A 18 1.24 12.04 25.60
CA MET A 18 0.31 11.85 24.50
C MET A 18 1.10 11.07 23.44
N TRP A 19 0.95 9.76 23.47
CA TRP A 19 1.48 8.91 22.41
C TRP A 19 0.67 9.27 21.17
N SER A 20 1.24 10.10 20.31
CA SER A 20 0.70 10.34 18.99
C SER A 20 0.84 9.03 18.22
N PHE A 21 -0.29 8.38 17.98
CA PHE A 21 -0.32 7.26 17.03
C PHE A 21 -0.42 7.89 15.65
N GLY A 22 0.46 7.46 14.73
CA GLY A 22 0.36 7.84 13.34
C GLY A 22 -1.02 7.48 12.79
N GLN A 23 -1.54 8.28 11.88
CA GLN A 23 -2.84 8.07 11.26
C GLN A 23 -2.80 8.32 9.78
N VAL A 24 -3.41 7.41 9.01
CA VAL A 24 -3.64 7.58 7.58
C VAL A 24 -5.13 7.45 7.27
N ARG A 25 -5.63 8.37 6.46
CA ARG A 25 -6.93 8.25 5.81
C ARG A 25 -6.76 8.47 4.30
N LEU A 26 -7.17 7.47 3.51
CA LEU A 26 -7.17 7.59 2.05
C LEU A 26 -8.32 8.49 1.60
N ALA A 27 -8.04 9.42 0.69
CA ALA A 27 -9.03 10.19 -0.05
C ALA A 27 -9.49 9.40 -1.29
N ALA A 28 -8.57 8.67 -1.94
CA ALA A 28 -8.85 7.83 -3.09
C ALA A 28 -7.87 6.65 -3.16
N PHE A 29 -8.31 5.57 -3.77
CA PHE A 29 -7.48 4.43 -4.16
C PHE A 29 -8.06 3.82 -5.43
N GLU A 30 -7.24 3.63 -6.45
CA GLU A 30 -7.65 3.09 -7.74
C GLU A 30 -6.56 2.21 -8.33
N ILE A 31 -6.97 1.11 -8.97
CA ILE A 31 -6.09 0.28 -9.79
C ILE A 31 -6.66 0.24 -11.19
N ARG A 32 -5.85 0.65 -12.19
CA ARG A 32 -6.22 0.60 -13.60
C ARG A 32 -5.34 -0.35 -14.36
N ASN A 33 -5.93 -1.05 -15.32
CA ASN A 33 -5.19 -1.86 -16.28
C ASN A 33 -4.80 -0.99 -17.48
N GLU A 34 -3.51 -0.95 -17.80
CA GLU A 34 -2.99 -0.32 -19.01
C GLU A 34 -2.18 -1.34 -19.82
N GLY A 35 -2.84 -2.05 -20.71
CA GLY A 35 -2.22 -3.11 -21.50
C GLY A 35 -1.80 -4.30 -20.64
N SER A 36 -0.50 -4.53 -20.50
CA SER A 36 0.06 -5.58 -19.64
C SER A 36 0.41 -5.12 -18.22
N ASP A 37 0.25 -3.81 -17.96
CA ASP A 37 0.66 -3.19 -16.70
C ASP A 37 -0.55 -2.83 -15.85
N PHE A 38 -0.34 -2.79 -14.53
CA PHE A 38 -1.30 -2.22 -13.59
C PHE A 38 -0.76 -0.94 -12.99
N ILE A 39 -1.58 0.12 -13.01
CA ILE A 39 -1.27 1.40 -12.41
C ILE A 39 -2.05 1.50 -11.10
N ILE A 40 -1.36 1.53 -10.00
CA ILE A 40 -1.90 1.71 -8.66
C ILE A 40 -1.74 3.19 -8.28
N THR A 41 -2.84 3.87 -7.99
CA THR A 41 -2.85 5.27 -7.57
C THR A 41 -3.60 5.42 -6.26
N TRP A 42 -3.12 6.29 -5.38
CA TRP A 42 -3.84 6.67 -4.18
C TRP A 42 -3.52 8.10 -3.78
N SER A 43 -4.37 8.67 -2.98
CA SER A 43 -4.16 9.97 -2.34
C SER A 43 -4.58 9.91 -0.88
N THR A 44 -3.96 10.72 -0.07
CA THR A 44 -4.21 10.79 1.37
C THR A 44 -4.92 12.10 1.73
N GLU A 45 -5.89 12.01 2.61
CA GLU A 45 -6.51 13.17 3.27
C GLU A 45 -5.81 13.45 4.60
N ILE A 46 -5.51 12.40 5.36
CA ILE A 46 -4.72 12.45 6.59
C ILE A 46 -3.49 11.57 6.39
N GLU A 47 -2.33 12.12 6.74
CA GLU A 47 -1.05 11.42 6.70
C GLU A 47 -0.17 11.96 7.83
N GLU A 48 -0.22 11.29 8.99
CA GLU A 48 0.48 11.69 10.21
C GLU A 48 1.48 10.61 10.61
N ASP A 49 2.71 11.01 10.91
CA ASP A 49 3.81 10.14 11.33
C ASP A 49 4.07 8.96 10.36
N VAL A 50 3.88 9.18 9.08
CA VAL A 50 4.09 8.19 8.03
C VAL A 50 5.50 8.29 7.50
N ARG A 51 6.24 7.19 7.58
CA ARG A 51 7.55 7.04 6.95
C ARG A 51 7.43 6.65 5.48
N ALA A 52 6.60 5.67 5.17
CA ALA A 52 6.46 5.13 3.82
C ALA A 52 5.15 4.38 3.61
N PHE A 53 4.79 4.20 2.35
CA PHE A 53 3.80 3.25 1.88
C PHE A 53 4.50 2.07 1.21
N GLU A 54 4.06 0.85 1.49
CA GLU A 54 4.53 -0.38 0.86
C GLU A 54 3.40 -0.98 0.02
N ILE A 55 3.70 -1.23 -1.27
CA ILE A 55 2.78 -1.93 -2.16
C ILE A 55 3.17 -3.39 -2.15
N GLN A 56 2.21 -4.26 -1.88
CA GLN A 56 2.37 -5.69 -1.89
C GLN A 56 1.46 -6.31 -2.95
N ARG A 57 1.91 -7.40 -3.53
CA ARG A 57 1.15 -8.19 -4.51
C ARG A 57 1.11 -9.64 -4.08
N ARG A 58 -0.07 -10.26 -4.23
CA ARG A 58 -0.28 -11.68 -4.03
C ARG A 58 -0.75 -12.31 -5.33
N THR A 59 -0.15 -13.44 -5.66
CA THR A 59 -0.49 -14.26 -6.84
C THR A 59 -0.47 -15.73 -6.43
N THR A 60 -1.03 -16.61 -7.25
CA THR A 60 -0.90 -18.07 -7.03
C THR A 60 0.54 -18.53 -7.04
N SER A 61 1.41 -17.89 -7.84
CA SER A 61 2.85 -18.19 -7.90
C SER A 61 3.64 -17.72 -6.68
N SER A 62 3.07 -16.85 -5.84
CA SER A 62 3.66 -16.43 -4.57
C SER A 62 3.20 -17.29 -3.37
N ASN A 63 2.68 -18.51 -3.62
CA ASN A 63 2.08 -19.38 -2.62
C ASN A 63 0.96 -18.70 -1.81
N ASP A 64 0.18 -17.85 -2.47
CA ASP A 64 -0.86 -17.01 -1.84
C ASP A 64 -0.34 -16.09 -0.73
N GLN A 65 0.95 -15.74 -0.74
CA GLN A 65 1.55 -14.78 0.17
C GLN A 65 1.62 -13.39 -0.47
N PHE A 66 1.38 -12.35 0.31
CA PHE A 66 1.67 -10.97 -0.08
C PHE A 66 3.17 -10.75 -0.09
N VAL A 67 3.69 -10.32 -1.23
CA VAL A 67 5.10 -9.99 -1.43
C VAL A 67 5.21 -8.50 -1.71
N LYS A 68 6.05 -7.83 -0.96
CA LYS A 68 6.34 -6.41 -1.20
C LYS A 68 7.02 -6.24 -2.56
N ILE A 69 6.44 -5.39 -3.40
CA ILE A 69 6.93 -5.08 -4.75
C ILE A 69 7.50 -3.66 -4.86
N HIS A 70 7.05 -2.74 -4.03
CA HIS A 70 7.54 -1.36 -4.06
C HIS A 70 7.36 -0.65 -2.72
N THR A 71 8.16 0.39 -2.50
CA THR A 71 8.08 1.29 -1.34
C THR A 71 8.19 2.73 -1.81
N ILE A 72 7.29 3.58 -1.34
CA ILE A 72 7.29 5.03 -1.62
C ILE A 72 7.30 5.77 -0.29
N SER A 73 8.21 6.75 -0.13
CA SER A 73 8.25 7.59 1.08
C SER A 73 7.00 8.42 1.24
N GLY A 74 6.53 8.59 2.46
CA GLY A 74 5.45 9.52 2.80
C GLY A 74 5.82 10.95 2.43
N GLN A 75 4.85 11.71 1.91
CA GLN A 75 5.05 13.10 1.46
C GLN A 75 4.15 14.09 2.20
N GLY A 76 3.34 13.59 3.12
CA GLY A 76 2.38 14.38 3.88
C GLY A 76 0.96 14.38 3.30
N PRO A 77 0.01 14.98 4.00
CA PRO A 77 -1.41 14.96 3.61
C PRO A 77 -1.65 15.70 2.29
N GLY A 78 -2.69 15.27 1.58
CA GLY A 78 -3.12 15.90 0.32
C GLY A 78 -2.23 15.54 -0.89
N GLN A 79 -1.29 14.61 -0.75
CA GLN A 79 -0.44 14.17 -1.84
C GLN A 79 -1.06 12.99 -2.60
N SER A 80 -0.67 12.87 -3.87
CA SER A 80 -1.06 11.76 -4.72
C SER A 80 0.16 10.91 -5.07
N TYR A 81 -0.03 9.60 -5.03
CA TYR A 81 0.99 8.61 -5.28
C TYR A 81 0.61 7.75 -6.48
N SER A 82 1.60 7.26 -7.18
CA SER A 82 1.41 6.36 -8.32
C SER A 82 2.53 5.36 -8.42
N TYR A 83 2.17 4.11 -8.71
CA TYR A 83 3.13 3.05 -9.02
C TYR A 83 2.66 2.23 -10.22
N ARG A 84 3.57 1.95 -11.15
CA ARG A 84 3.33 1.09 -12.31
C ARG A 84 3.92 -0.30 -12.07
N ASP A 85 3.07 -1.30 -11.96
CA ASP A 85 3.49 -2.71 -11.91
C ASP A 85 3.54 -3.29 -13.32
N SER A 86 4.72 -3.32 -13.91
CA SER A 86 4.98 -3.87 -15.23
C SER A 86 5.42 -5.35 -15.22
N GLN A 87 5.45 -5.98 -14.06
CA GLN A 87 5.92 -7.36 -13.93
C GLN A 87 4.79 -8.39 -13.81
N VAL A 88 3.55 -7.95 -13.94
CA VAL A 88 2.37 -8.81 -13.81
C VAL A 88 2.32 -9.92 -14.85
N PHE A 89 2.82 -9.66 -16.06
CA PHE A 89 2.84 -10.65 -17.16
C PHE A 89 3.70 -11.88 -16.86
N LYS A 90 4.64 -11.79 -15.92
CA LYS A 90 5.45 -12.92 -15.44
C LYS A 90 4.68 -13.84 -14.48
N SER A 91 3.53 -13.40 -14.00
CA SER A 91 2.63 -14.18 -13.18
C SER A 91 1.72 -15.02 -14.06
N SER A 92 1.72 -16.33 -13.88
CA SER A 92 0.77 -17.24 -14.53
C SER A 92 -0.62 -17.23 -13.89
N SER A 93 -0.87 -16.26 -13.01
CA SER A 93 -2.09 -16.16 -12.21
C SER A 93 -3.17 -15.38 -12.96
N ASP A 94 -4.40 -15.90 -12.91
CA ASP A 94 -5.59 -15.19 -13.41
C ASP A 94 -6.15 -14.19 -12.39
N ARG A 95 -5.65 -14.21 -11.15
CA ARG A 95 -6.04 -13.33 -10.06
C ARG A 95 -4.81 -12.66 -9.45
N LEU A 96 -4.94 -11.37 -9.25
CA LEU A 96 -3.96 -10.53 -8.59
C LEU A 96 -4.63 -9.79 -7.44
N ASP A 97 -4.06 -9.91 -6.26
CA ASP A 97 -4.47 -9.10 -5.12
C ASP A 97 -3.35 -8.11 -4.80
N TYR A 98 -3.72 -6.85 -4.65
CA TYR A 98 -2.82 -5.79 -4.20
C TYR A 98 -3.20 -5.35 -2.80
N ARG A 99 -2.19 -5.03 -2.02
CA ARG A 99 -2.33 -4.47 -0.68
C ARG A 99 -1.47 -3.22 -0.57
N LEU A 100 -2.03 -2.19 0.03
CA LEU A 100 -1.32 -0.99 0.43
C LEU A 100 -1.15 -1.02 1.95
N ASP A 101 0.10 -1.09 2.39
CA ASP A 101 0.48 -0.97 3.79
C ASP A 101 1.08 0.42 4.05
N VAL A 102 0.80 0.98 5.20
CA VAL A 102 1.51 2.13 5.74
C VAL A 102 2.56 1.67 6.75
N VAL A 103 3.72 2.30 6.69
CA VAL A 103 4.80 2.14 7.67
C VAL A 103 4.95 3.46 8.41
N TYR A 104 4.62 3.46 9.68
CA TYR A 104 4.73 4.64 10.53
C TYR A 104 6.18 4.88 10.98
N GLU A 105 6.48 6.10 11.45
CA GLU A 105 7.81 6.48 11.93
C GLU A 105 8.29 5.59 13.11
N ASN A 106 7.37 5.10 13.93
CA ASN A 106 7.66 4.16 15.02
C ASN A 106 7.92 2.72 14.55
N GLY A 107 7.85 2.45 13.23
CA GLY A 107 8.07 1.13 12.63
C GLY A 107 6.84 0.21 12.58
N VAL A 108 5.70 0.63 13.13
CA VAL A 108 4.45 -0.12 13.03
C VAL A 108 4.00 -0.15 11.56
N ARG A 109 3.49 -1.30 11.13
CA ARG A 109 2.88 -1.51 9.81
C ARG A 109 1.41 -1.78 9.95
N GLU A 110 0.63 -1.21 9.05
CA GLU A 110 -0.82 -1.39 9.00
C GLU A 110 -1.26 -1.55 7.55
N ALA A 111 -2.05 -2.58 7.26
CA ALA A 111 -2.70 -2.74 5.96
C ALA A 111 -3.91 -1.80 5.89
N ILE A 112 -3.88 -0.83 4.99
CA ILE A 112 -4.92 0.20 4.88
C ILE A 112 -5.87 -0.01 3.71
N ARG A 113 -5.48 -0.82 2.71
CA ARG A 113 -6.32 -1.15 1.55
C ARG A 113 -5.91 -2.47 0.92
N ASP A 114 -6.90 -3.32 0.65
CA ASP A 114 -6.77 -4.52 -0.18
C ASP A 114 -7.69 -4.40 -1.39
N GLU A 115 -7.22 -4.78 -2.58
CA GLU A 115 -7.98 -4.78 -3.82
C GLU A 115 -7.64 -6.00 -4.68
N SER A 116 -8.67 -6.69 -5.20
CA SER A 116 -8.50 -7.86 -6.06
C SER A 116 -8.82 -7.51 -7.51
N MET A 117 -7.91 -7.89 -8.41
CA MET A 117 -8.06 -7.69 -9.84
C MET A 117 -8.05 -9.04 -10.56
N ASN A 118 -8.99 -9.24 -11.48
CA ASN A 118 -8.98 -10.38 -12.39
C ASN A 118 -8.09 -10.03 -13.59
N PHE A 119 -7.01 -10.76 -13.75
CA PHE A 119 -6.09 -10.62 -14.86
C PHE A 119 -6.26 -11.80 -15.81
N THR A 120 -6.88 -11.56 -16.95
CA THR A 120 -6.98 -12.58 -17.99
C THR A 120 -5.79 -12.44 -18.93
N SER A 121 -4.76 -13.25 -18.76
CA SER A 121 -3.59 -13.33 -19.66
C SER A 121 -3.99 -13.69 -21.12
N THR A 122 -5.24 -14.07 -21.31
CA THR A 122 -5.84 -14.41 -22.60
C THR A 122 -5.78 -13.26 -23.62
N ALA A 123 -5.85 -12.00 -23.17
CA ALA A 123 -5.73 -10.84 -24.05
C ALA A 123 -4.34 -10.73 -24.67
N VAL A 124 -3.28 -11.00 -23.90
CA VAL A 124 -1.89 -10.99 -24.37
C VAL A 124 -1.64 -12.16 -25.34
N ARG A 125 -2.16 -13.35 -25.03
CA ARG A 125 -2.07 -14.52 -25.90
C ARG A 125 -2.80 -14.35 -27.24
N ARG A 126 -3.96 -13.68 -27.25
CA ARG A 126 -4.68 -13.35 -28.47
C ARG A 126 -3.90 -12.40 -29.37
N THR A 127 -3.25 -11.39 -28.81
CA THR A 127 -2.43 -10.43 -29.56
C THR A 127 -1.24 -11.13 -30.22
N TRP A 128 -0.55 -12.02 -29.52
CA TRP A 128 0.52 -12.82 -30.11
C TRP A 128 0.06 -13.80 -31.17
N GLY A 129 -1.10 -14.46 -30.96
CA GLY A 129 -1.71 -15.32 -31.98
C GLY A 129 -2.10 -14.58 -33.24
N SER A 130 -2.65 -13.38 -33.12
CA SER A 130 -3.00 -12.50 -34.24
C SER A 130 -1.77 -11.98 -34.98
N LEU A 131 -0.70 -11.57 -34.26
CA LEU A 131 0.56 -11.16 -34.85
C LEU A 131 1.24 -12.30 -35.60
N LYS A 132 1.26 -13.52 -35.04
CA LYS A 132 1.85 -14.69 -35.67
C LYS A 132 1.10 -15.07 -36.95
N ALA A 133 -0.22 -14.92 -36.98
CA ALA A 133 -1.03 -15.17 -38.19
C ALA A 133 -0.79 -14.13 -39.31
N MET A 134 -0.32 -12.93 -38.98
CA MET A 134 0.03 -11.88 -39.94
C MET A 134 1.39 -12.14 -40.64
N PHE A 135 2.25 -13.00 -40.09
CA PHE A 135 3.59 -13.31 -40.63
C PHE A 135 3.66 -14.69 -41.30
N GLN A 136 2.54 -15.37 -41.50
CA GLN A 136 2.38 -16.58 -42.31
C GLN A 136 1.64 -16.25 -43.61
#